data_bf19b20b9c786bdad5cda34328d835ed
#
_entry.id   bf19b20b9c786bdad5cda34328d835ed
#
_cell.length_a   1.000
_cell.length_b   1.000
_cell.length_c   1.000
_cell.angle_alpha   90.00
_cell.angle_beta   90.00
_cell.angle_gamma   90.00
#
_symmetry.space_group_name_H-M   'P 1'
#
loop_
_entity.id
_entity.type
_entity.pdbx_description
1 polymer ?
#
loop_
_entity_poly.entity_id
_entity_poly.type
_entity_poly.pdbx_seq_one_letter_code
_entity_poly.pdbx_strand_id
1 'polypeptide(L)'
;MKTSIRQTQGAIEQISKITNHKTSENNIKKVDEAIGELIEAITNFEYLDDVYLFDMSGVSTDVSNLAKNLLMIFNAAFGNLLDQKDSWQDYCKGNNVEQVTIDNLNNVIGQNDQNLSSILSLLKAFTQNADGDLPPTSNWIVKSKLSNKKANYHLHTAKIDVSNHLQNLIWSKAAGVILTSATLTSLGSFDRMNQQLGLKEKENRYLRLTSPFNHKSVDFIVASMKASPSDIYGHTQELAKELKKRINEKEATLVLFASNNQMQMVADLVEKTIDCELLVQGEYSKKRIIEKHIAKRKNGEGSIIFGLDSFAEGVDLKSDNLNHVMIAKLRFSVPTSPIEKTTQSYLESLNRNPFLEIS
;
A
#
# COMPACT_ATOMS: atom_id res chain seq x y z
N MET A 1 0.06 -1.55 20.98
CA MET A 1 -0.53 -2.45 21.99
C MET A 1 -0.48 -1.87 23.43
N LYS A 2 0.68 -1.63 24.03
CA LYS A 2 0.77 -1.11 25.43
C LYS A 2 0.01 0.20 25.67
N THR A 3 0.11 1.14 24.75
CA THR A 3 -0.62 2.42 24.84
C THR A 3 -2.13 2.21 24.75
N SER A 4 -2.57 1.38 23.80
CA SER A 4 -3.99 1.11 23.60
C SER A 4 -4.65 0.46 24.81
N ILE A 5 -4.00 -0.54 25.43
CA ILE A 5 -4.58 -1.18 26.63
C ILE A 5 -4.67 -0.20 27.82
N ARG A 6 -3.69 0.69 27.99
CA ARG A 6 -3.73 1.74 29.05
C ARG A 6 -4.84 2.75 28.80
N GLN A 7 -5.02 3.18 27.54
CA GLN A 7 -6.11 4.09 27.18
C GLN A 7 -7.48 3.44 27.41
N THR A 8 -7.63 2.16 27.00
CA THR A 8 -8.85 1.41 27.24
C THR A 8 -9.15 1.27 28.72
N GLN A 9 -8.15 0.92 29.54
CA GLN A 9 -8.33 0.81 30.99
C GLN A 9 -8.74 2.16 31.60
N GLY A 10 -8.13 3.27 31.17
CA GLY A 10 -8.52 4.62 31.59
C GLY A 10 -9.96 4.98 31.21
N ALA A 11 -10.41 4.61 30.00
CA ALA A 11 -11.79 4.79 29.57
C ALA A 11 -12.76 3.98 30.43
N ILE A 12 -12.47 2.71 30.67
CA ILE A 12 -13.25 1.81 31.53
C ILE A 12 -13.39 2.40 32.92
N GLU A 13 -12.31 2.86 33.55
CA GLU A 13 -12.32 3.45 34.89
C GLU A 13 -13.12 4.76 34.94
N GLN A 14 -13.05 5.58 33.90
CA GLN A 14 -13.82 6.81 33.80
C GLN A 14 -15.32 6.53 33.76
N ILE A 15 -15.76 5.59 32.92
CA ILE A 15 -17.15 5.19 32.77
C ILE A 15 -17.64 4.56 34.07
N SER A 16 -16.89 3.64 34.66
CA SER A 16 -17.20 2.97 35.90
C SER A 16 -17.47 3.94 37.06
N LYS A 17 -16.68 5.03 37.17
CA LYS A 17 -16.90 6.06 38.19
C LYS A 17 -18.22 6.81 38.01
N ILE A 18 -18.69 6.99 36.77
CA ILE A 18 -19.93 7.68 36.47
C ILE A 18 -21.15 6.75 36.66
N THR A 19 -21.05 5.53 36.14
CA THR A 19 -22.16 4.57 36.11
C THR A 19 -22.27 3.75 37.41
N ASN A 20 -21.28 3.78 38.27
CA ASN A 20 -21.14 2.91 39.45
C ASN A 20 -21.07 1.41 39.11
N HIS A 21 -20.79 1.09 37.84
CA HIS A 21 -20.65 -0.28 37.37
C HIS A 21 -19.23 -0.81 37.67
N LYS A 22 -19.09 -1.96 38.33
CA LYS A 22 -17.80 -2.51 38.74
C LYS A 22 -16.95 -2.87 37.53
N THR A 23 -15.68 -2.46 37.55
CA THR A 23 -14.69 -2.90 36.56
C THR A 23 -14.18 -4.30 36.89
N SER A 24 -13.88 -5.07 35.86
CA SER A 24 -13.13 -6.31 35.99
C SER A 24 -11.60 -6.04 36.08
N GLU A 25 -10.80 -7.09 36.24
CA GLU A 25 -9.35 -7.01 36.47
C GLU A 25 -8.58 -6.08 35.52
N ASN A 26 -7.60 -5.41 36.08
CA ASN A 26 -6.62 -4.62 35.33
C ASN A 26 -5.63 -5.55 34.60
N ASN A 27 -5.70 -5.60 33.28
CA ASN A 27 -4.89 -6.49 32.43
C ASN A 27 -3.57 -5.87 31.97
N ILE A 28 -3.21 -4.64 32.42
CA ILE A 28 -2.01 -3.93 31.96
C ILE A 28 -0.73 -4.72 32.21
N LYS A 29 -0.58 -5.28 33.43
CA LYS A 29 0.60 -6.06 33.80
C LYS A 29 0.73 -7.33 32.96
N LYS A 30 -0.37 -8.06 32.77
CA LYS A 30 -0.41 -9.27 31.91
C LYS A 30 -0.02 -8.95 30.47
N VAL A 31 -0.48 -7.81 29.93
CA VAL A 31 -0.10 -7.35 28.58
C VAL A 31 1.37 -6.98 28.50
N ASP A 32 1.91 -6.28 29.52
CA ASP A 32 3.33 -5.89 29.53
C ASP A 32 4.25 -7.11 29.57
N GLU A 33 3.91 -8.15 30.34
CA GLU A 33 4.62 -9.43 30.41
C GLU A 33 4.54 -10.18 29.06
N ALA A 34 3.34 -10.41 28.52
CA ALA A 34 3.15 -11.12 27.27
C ALA A 34 3.78 -10.41 26.05
N ILE A 35 3.80 -9.07 26.01
CA ILE A 35 4.54 -8.33 24.99
C ILE A 35 6.05 -8.49 25.19
N GLY A 36 6.53 -8.57 26.42
CA GLY A 36 7.95 -8.82 26.72
C GLY A 36 8.39 -10.17 26.14
N GLU A 37 7.64 -11.24 26.40
CA GLU A 37 7.88 -12.59 25.87
C GLU A 37 7.87 -12.60 24.32
N LEU A 38 6.90 -11.91 23.69
CA LEU A 38 6.86 -11.80 22.24
C LEU A 38 8.09 -11.08 21.67
N ILE A 39 8.52 -9.98 22.28
CA ILE A 39 9.72 -9.23 21.86
C ILE A 39 10.97 -10.14 21.99
N GLU A 40 11.10 -10.89 23.06
CA GLU A 40 12.22 -11.80 23.26
C GLU A 40 12.26 -12.87 22.15
N ALA A 41 11.11 -13.47 21.84
CA ALA A 41 10.99 -14.49 20.79
C ALA A 41 11.40 -13.98 19.40
N ILE A 42 11.04 -12.71 19.05
CA ILE A 42 11.30 -12.16 17.72
C ILE A 42 12.62 -11.41 17.60
N THR A 43 13.31 -11.13 18.71
CA THR A 43 14.55 -10.34 18.69
C THR A 43 15.66 -11.02 17.91
N ASN A 44 15.72 -12.34 17.92
CA ASN A 44 16.77 -13.14 17.29
C ASN A 44 16.45 -13.58 15.86
N PHE A 45 15.35 -13.10 15.27
CA PHE A 45 15.04 -13.40 13.88
C PHE A 45 16.05 -12.74 12.92
N GLU A 46 16.29 -13.38 11.78
CA GLU A 46 17.13 -12.83 10.72
C GLU A 46 16.32 -11.82 9.90
N TYR A 47 16.53 -10.53 10.16
CA TYR A 47 15.87 -9.43 9.46
C TYR A 47 16.67 -9.06 8.20
N LEU A 48 16.04 -9.17 7.03
CA LEU A 48 16.56 -8.67 5.77
C LEU A 48 16.01 -7.25 5.54
N ASP A 49 16.89 -6.26 5.43
CA ASP A 49 16.48 -4.83 5.31
C ASP A 49 15.48 -4.39 6.39
N ASP A 50 15.75 -4.77 7.65
CA ASP A 50 14.88 -4.55 8.80
C ASP A 50 13.50 -5.23 8.73
N VAL A 51 13.26 -6.14 7.79
CA VAL A 51 12.00 -6.89 7.62
C VAL A 51 12.23 -8.38 7.83
N TYR A 52 11.37 -9.01 8.62
CA TYR A 52 11.23 -10.47 8.71
C TYR A 52 9.88 -10.87 8.14
N LEU A 53 9.86 -11.62 7.05
CA LEU A 53 8.66 -12.15 6.40
C LEU A 53 8.47 -13.61 6.80
N PHE A 54 7.30 -13.93 7.35
CA PHE A 54 6.92 -15.32 7.56
C PHE A 54 6.62 -15.99 6.21
N ASP A 55 7.01 -17.24 6.08
CA ASP A 55 6.77 -18.01 4.86
C ASP A 55 5.30 -18.44 4.72
N MET A 56 4.98 -19.17 3.66
CA MET A 56 3.62 -19.62 3.39
C MET A 56 3.09 -20.68 4.37
N SER A 57 3.96 -21.33 5.15
CA SER A 57 3.52 -22.26 6.23
C SER A 57 2.87 -21.51 7.39
N GLY A 58 3.01 -20.18 7.39
CA GLY A 58 2.42 -19.27 8.38
C GLY A 58 3.39 -18.85 9.47
N VAL A 59 2.84 -18.31 10.53
CA VAL A 59 3.61 -17.82 11.69
C VAL A 59 4.13 -19.00 12.48
N SER A 60 5.41 -18.94 12.93
CA SER A 60 6.01 -20.00 13.74
C SER A 60 5.18 -20.33 14.98
N THR A 61 5.22 -21.59 15.41
CA THR A 61 4.40 -22.09 16.54
C THR A 61 4.60 -21.25 17.80
N ASP A 62 5.83 -20.85 18.11
CA ASP A 62 6.14 -20.07 19.31
C ASP A 62 5.50 -18.68 19.25
N VAL A 63 5.68 -17.95 18.15
CA VAL A 63 5.07 -16.62 17.95
C VAL A 63 3.54 -16.74 17.91
N SER A 64 3.00 -17.78 17.28
CA SER A 64 1.55 -18.03 17.24
C SER A 64 0.97 -18.26 18.63
N ASN A 65 1.65 -19.03 19.49
CA ASN A 65 1.20 -19.27 20.87
C ASN A 65 1.24 -17.99 21.72
N LEU A 66 2.29 -17.17 21.57
CA LEU A 66 2.38 -15.87 22.24
C LEU A 66 1.30 -14.90 21.72
N ALA A 67 1.01 -14.92 20.43
CA ALA A 67 -0.09 -14.15 19.85
C ALA A 67 -1.46 -14.62 20.37
N LYS A 68 -1.68 -15.94 20.58
CA LYS A 68 -2.89 -16.48 21.21
C LYS A 68 -3.05 -15.99 22.64
N ASN A 69 -1.98 -15.98 23.43
CA ASN A 69 -2.01 -15.46 24.80
C ASN A 69 -2.41 -13.98 24.80
N LEU A 70 -1.77 -13.15 23.97
CA LEU A 70 -2.15 -11.74 23.80
C LEU A 70 -3.59 -11.59 23.33
N LEU A 71 -4.04 -12.42 22.38
CA LEU A 71 -5.40 -12.40 21.86
C LEU A 71 -6.44 -12.64 22.97
N MET A 72 -6.19 -13.59 23.90
CA MET A 72 -7.06 -13.83 25.05
C MET A 72 -7.13 -12.61 25.98
N ILE A 73 -5.99 -11.99 26.28
CA ILE A 73 -5.94 -10.81 27.17
C ILE A 73 -6.66 -9.62 26.53
N PHE A 74 -6.44 -9.37 25.24
CA PHE A 74 -7.10 -8.28 24.52
C PHE A 74 -8.60 -8.53 24.32
N ASN A 75 -9.05 -9.76 24.11
CA ASN A 75 -10.47 -10.10 24.06
C ASN A 75 -11.16 -9.82 25.40
N ALA A 76 -10.52 -10.17 26.53
CA ALA A 76 -11.06 -9.84 27.84
C ALA A 76 -11.19 -8.33 28.06
N ALA A 77 -10.16 -7.55 27.64
CA ALA A 77 -10.22 -6.10 27.74
C ALA A 77 -11.29 -5.49 26.82
N PHE A 78 -11.50 -6.07 25.64
CA PHE A 78 -12.54 -5.64 24.70
C PHE A 78 -13.95 -5.95 25.24
N GLY A 79 -14.16 -7.16 25.82
CA GLY A 79 -15.41 -7.51 26.48
C GLY A 79 -15.76 -6.50 27.60
N ASN A 80 -14.78 -6.19 28.45
CA ASN A 80 -14.96 -5.19 29.51
C ASN A 80 -15.33 -3.80 28.97
N LEU A 81 -14.74 -3.39 27.84
CA LEU A 81 -15.09 -2.10 27.20
C LEU A 81 -16.54 -2.11 26.70
N LEU A 82 -16.99 -3.23 26.12
CA LEU A 82 -18.37 -3.38 25.65
C LEU A 82 -19.36 -3.34 26.80
N ASP A 83 -19.11 -4.05 27.88
CA ASP A 83 -19.93 -4.05 29.10
C ASP A 83 -20.07 -2.63 29.69
N GLN A 84 -18.97 -1.87 29.73
CA GLN A 84 -18.98 -0.49 30.18
C GLN A 84 -19.72 0.44 29.20
N LYS A 85 -19.61 0.20 27.90
CA LYS A 85 -20.37 0.93 26.87
C LYS A 85 -21.86 0.73 27.05
N ASP A 86 -22.32 -0.50 27.27
CA ASP A 86 -23.72 -0.79 27.50
C ASP A 86 -24.24 -0.11 28.79
N SER A 87 -23.45 -0.21 29.87
CA SER A 87 -23.75 0.46 31.14
C SER A 87 -23.83 2.00 31.00
N TRP A 88 -22.96 2.58 30.18
CA TRP A 88 -22.97 3.99 29.85
C TRP A 88 -24.24 4.40 29.08
N GLN A 89 -24.60 3.61 28.07
CA GLN A 89 -25.81 3.88 27.27
C GLN A 89 -27.08 3.82 28.15
N ASP A 90 -27.16 2.86 29.04
CA ASP A 90 -28.31 2.73 29.96
C ASP A 90 -28.34 3.85 31.01
N TYR A 91 -27.17 4.26 31.51
CA TYR A 91 -27.07 5.43 32.40
C TYR A 91 -27.56 6.69 31.71
N CYS A 92 -27.19 6.93 30.46
CA CYS A 92 -27.64 8.11 29.68
C CYS A 92 -29.17 8.12 29.45
N LYS A 93 -29.81 6.94 29.30
CA LYS A 93 -31.27 6.83 29.15
C LYS A 93 -32.02 7.21 30.44
N GLY A 94 -31.42 6.87 31.58
CA GLY A 94 -32.07 7.09 32.91
C GLY A 94 -31.74 8.42 33.60
N ASN A 95 -30.76 9.17 33.08
CA ASN A 95 -30.24 10.37 33.72
C ASN A 95 -30.13 11.52 32.71
N ASN A 96 -30.30 12.74 33.21
CA ASN A 96 -30.12 13.94 32.38
C ASN A 96 -28.63 14.29 32.30
N VAL A 97 -27.93 13.73 31.31
CA VAL A 97 -26.49 13.96 31.09
C VAL A 97 -26.32 15.04 30.02
N GLU A 98 -25.39 15.96 30.26
CA GLU A 98 -25.07 17.01 29.27
C GLU A 98 -24.56 16.39 27.94
N GLN A 99 -25.06 16.89 26.80
CA GLN A 99 -24.73 16.36 25.47
C GLN A 99 -23.23 16.35 25.19
N VAL A 100 -22.48 17.38 25.64
CA VAL A 100 -21.03 17.45 25.49
C VAL A 100 -20.32 16.28 26.19
N THR A 101 -20.81 15.87 27.36
CA THR A 101 -20.28 14.71 28.11
C THR A 101 -20.58 13.41 27.39
N ILE A 102 -21.79 13.27 26.81
CA ILE A 102 -22.17 12.11 26.01
C ILE A 102 -21.26 11.99 24.78
N ASP A 103 -21.08 13.08 24.03
CA ASP A 103 -20.27 13.08 22.82
C ASP A 103 -18.78 12.77 23.12
N ASN A 104 -18.23 13.36 24.16
CA ASN A 104 -16.84 13.11 24.57
C ASN A 104 -16.60 11.64 24.94
N LEU A 105 -17.45 11.05 25.78
CA LEU A 105 -17.30 9.65 26.18
C LEU A 105 -17.56 8.67 25.03
N ASN A 106 -18.56 8.94 24.19
CA ASN A 106 -18.80 8.14 22.99
C ASN A 106 -17.60 8.17 22.03
N ASN A 107 -16.94 9.30 21.85
CA ASN A 107 -15.72 9.42 21.07
C ASN A 107 -14.57 8.60 21.67
N VAL A 108 -14.36 8.68 22.99
CA VAL A 108 -13.33 7.89 23.70
C VAL A 108 -13.63 6.39 23.56
N ILE A 109 -14.86 5.95 23.76
CA ILE A 109 -15.28 4.55 23.59
C ILE A 109 -15.03 4.11 22.14
N GLY A 110 -15.46 4.89 21.15
CA GLY A 110 -15.32 4.56 19.73
C GLY A 110 -13.86 4.44 19.28
N GLN A 111 -12.98 5.32 19.76
CA GLN A 111 -11.55 5.23 19.48
C GLN A 111 -10.91 3.96 20.08
N ASN A 112 -11.27 3.63 21.32
CA ASN A 112 -10.76 2.43 21.97
C ASN A 112 -11.31 1.15 21.33
N ASP A 113 -12.57 1.13 20.92
CA ASP A 113 -13.20 0.04 20.17
C ASP A 113 -12.43 -0.22 18.86
N GLN A 114 -12.18 0.82 18.04
CA GLN A 114 -11.41 0.70 16.80
C GLN A 114 -9.98 0.19 17.04
N ASN A 115 -9.30 0.73 18.05
CA ASN A 115 -7.93 0.34 18.38
C ASN A 115 -7.85 -1.13 18.81
N LEU A 116 -8.74 -1.57 19.70
CA LEU A 116 -8.79 -2.96 20.15
C LEU A 116 -9.18 -3.91 19.02
N SER A 117 -10.21 -3.57 18.24
CA SER A 117 -10.63 -4.36 17.07
C SER A 117 -9.49 -4.57 16.06
N SER A 118 -8.69 -3.53 15.81
CA SER A 118 -7.52 -3.61 14.94
C SER A 118 -6.44 -4.54 15.52
N ILE A 119 -6.15 -4.43 16.83
CA ILE A 119 -5.19 -5.31 17.51
C ILE A 119 -5.68 -6.76 17.52
N LEU A 120 -6.95 -6.99 17.81
CA LEU A 120 -7.54 -8.33 17.80
C LEU A 120 -7.48 -8.96 16.41
N SER A 121 -7.77 -8.19 15.36
CA SER A 121 -7.67 -8.66 13.97
C SER A 121 -6.24 -9.03 13.59
N LEU A 122 -5.25 -8.20 13.98
CA LEU A 122 -3.84 -8.49 13.78
C LEU A 122 -3.41 -9.75 14.51
N LEU A 123 -3.70 -9.87 15.82
CA LEU A 123 -3.32 -11.02 16.61
C LEU A 123 -3.98 -12.29 16.09
N LYS A 124 -5.25 -12.23 15.69
CA LYS A 124 -5.95 -13.35 15.06
C LYS A 124 -5.24 -13.82 13.79
N ALA A 125 -4.77 -12.92 12.93
CA ALA A 125 -4.01 -13.27 11.73
C ALA A 125 -2.69 -13.98 12.08
N PHE A 126 -2.05 -13.62 13.19
CA PHE A 126 -0.82 -14.28 13.67
C PHE A 126 -1.08 -15.63 14.36
N THR A 127 -2.34 -15.99 14.61
CA THR A 127 -2.72 -17.30 15.19
C THR A 127 -3.26 -18.27 14.18
N GLN A 128 -3.58 -17.82 12.96
CA GLN A 128 -4.13 -18.67 11.91
C GLN A 128 -3.00 -19.35 11.13
N ASN A 129 -3.08 -20.65 11.00
CA ASN A 129 -2.26 -21.39 10.04
C ASN A 129 -2.83 -21.16 8.64
N ALA A 130 -1.99 -21.29 7.61
CA ALA A 130 -2.45 -21.31 6.23
C ALA A 130 -3.45 -22.45 6.06
N ASP A 131 -4.69 -22.09 5.68
CA ASP A 131 -5.69 -23.08 5.25
C ASP A 131 -5.33 -23.40 3.80
N GLY A 132 -4.94 -24.66 3.52
CA GLY A 132 -4.30 -25.03 2.25
C GLY A 132 -5.12 -24.72 0.98
N ASP A 133 -6.42 -24.47 1.13
CA ASP A 133 -7.34 -24.19 0.03
C ASP A 133 -7.57 -22.68 -0.22
N LEU A 134 -7.10 -21.81 0.69
CA LEU A 134 -7.29 -20.36 0.58
C LEU A 134 -5.97 -19.62 0.36
N PRO A 135 -5.98 -18.50 -0.39
CA PRO A 135 -4.80 -17.65 -0.50
C PRO A 135 -4.28 -17.25 0.88
N PRO A 136 -2.97 -17.39 1.14
CA PRO A 136 -2.40 -17.11 2.44
C PRO A 136 -2.49 -15.63 2.80
N THR A 137 -2.35 -15.36 4.09
CA THR A 137 -2.16 -14.00 4.60
C THR A 137 -0.66 -13.72 4.69
N SER A 138 -0.21 -12.62 4.15
CA SER A 138 1.17 -12.15 4.35
C SER A 138 1.30 -11.60 5.77
N ASN A 139 2.18 -12.19 6.57
CA ASN A 139 2.51 -11.74 7.91
C ASN A 139 3.99 -11.38 7.96
N TRP A 140 4.32 -10.20 8.49
CA TRP A 140 5.72 -9.78 8.62
C TRP A 140 5.94 -8.88 9.83
N ILE A 141 7.22 -8.75 10.20
CA ILE A 141 7.67 -7.90 11.30
C ILE A 141 8.68 -6.89 10.73
N VAL A 142 8.51 -5.62 11.08
CA VAL A 142 9.47 -4.57 10.78
C VAL A 142 10.17 -4.16 12.06
N LYS A 143 11.51 -4.19 12.04
CA LYS A 143 12.37 -3.74 13.13
C LYS A 143 12.81 -2.31 12.86
N SER A 144 12.55 -1.39 13.77
CA SER A 144 12.99 0.00 13.68
C SER A 144 13.87 0.38 14.86
N LYS A 145 14.80 1.31 14.67
CA LYS A 145 15.65 1.85 15.74
C LYS A 145 14.97 3.05 16.38
N LEU A 146 14.85 3.05 17.70
CA LEU A 146 14.46 4.22 18.47
C LEU A 146 15.67 5.11 18.73
N SER A 147 15.43 6.41 19.02
CA SER A 147 16.45 7.40 19.34
C SER A 147 17.38 7.01 20.52
N ASN A 148 16.90 6.14 21.40
CA ASN A 148 17.64 5.59 22.55
C ASN A 148 18.35 4.26 22.27
N LYS A 149 18.58 3.87 21.01
CA LYS A 149 19.17 2.61 20.56
C LYS A 149 18.37 1.33 20.87
N LYS A 150 17.16 1.45 21.44
CA LYS A 150 16.28 0.30 21.61
C LYS A 150 15.60 -0.03 20.28
N ALA A 151 15.46 -1.34 20.00
CA ALA A 151 14.67 -1.78 18.86
C ALA A 151 13.18 -1.66 19.16
N ASN A 152 12.41 -1.22 18.16
CA ASN A 152 10.96 -1.29 18.18
C ASN A 152 10.51 -2.25 17.07
N TYR A 153 9.46 -3.01 17.32
CA TYR A 153 8.96 -4.03 16.40
C TYR A 153 7.52 -3.70 16.02
N HIS A 154 7.26 -3.71 14.71
CA HIS A 154 5.95 -3.49 14.15
C HIS A 154 5.47 -4.79 13.49
N LEU A 155 4.37 -5.34 13.97
CA LEU A 155 3.74 -6.51 13.38
C LEU A 155 2.76 -6.05 12.32
N HIS A 156 2.81 -6.68 11.17
CA HIS A 156 1.97 -6.38 10.02
C HIS A 156 1.30 -7.64 9.50
N THR A 157 0.10 -7.47 8.98
CA THR A 157 -0.65 -8.51 8.28
C THR A 157 -1.42 -7.92 7.12
N ALA A 158 -1.46 -8.64 6.01
CA ALA A 158 -2.29 -8.28 4.86
C ALA A 158 -2.72 -9.52 4.10
N LYS A 159 -3.96 -9.52 3.63
CA LYS A 159 -4.43 -10.56 2.71
C LYS A 159 -3.84 -10.31 1.33
N ILE A 160 -3.34 -11.36 0.67
CA ILE A 160 -2.90 -11.27 -0.73
C ILE A 160 -4.07 -11.33 -1.71
N ASP A 161 -5.21 -11.89 -1.29
CA ASP A 161 -6.49 -11.87 -2.02
C ASP A 161 -7.57 -11.24 -1.15
N VAL A 162 -8.14 -10.16 -1.65
CA VAL A 162 -9.19 -9.39 -0.96
C VAL A 162 -10.59 -9.62 -1.56
N SER A 163 -10.72 -10.46 -2.58
CA SER A 163 -11.94 -10.69 -3.34
C SER A 163 -13.14 -11.06 -2.45
N ASN A 164 -12.98 -12.06 -1.58
CA ASN A 164 -14.01 -12.48 -0.62
C ASN A 164 -14.33 -11.39 0.40
N HIS A 165 -13.34 -10.57 0.75
CA HIS A 165 -13.53 -9.47 1.70
C HIS A 165 -14.37 -8.35 1.09
N LEU A 166 -14.08 -8.01 -0.17
CA LEU A 166 -14.89 -7.06 -0.94
C LEU A 166 -16.31 -7.57 -1.15
N GLN A 167 -16.47 -8.87 -1.44
CA GLN A 167 -17.78 -9.50 -1.56
C GLN A 167 -18.61 -9.30 -0.29
N ASN A 168 -18.05 -9.58 0.89
CA ASN A 168 -18.78 -9.54 2.16
C ASN A 168 -19.01 -8.12 2.70
N LEU A 169 -18.10 -7.18 2.45
CA LEU A 169 -18.16 -5.83 3.00
C LEU A 169 -18.85 -4.82 2.08
N ILE A 170 -18.73 -5.01 0.77
CA ILE A 170 -19.17 -4.01 -0.21
C ILE A 170 -20.22 -4.59 -1.15
N TRP A 171 -19.86 -5.62 -1.94
CA TRP A 171 -20.75 -6.06 -3.03
C TRP A 171 -22.08 -6.60 -2.54
N SER A 172 -22.07 -7.38 -1.45
CA SER A 172 -23.31 -7.95 -0.88
C SER A 172 -24.22 -6.96 -0.16
N LYS A 173 -23.70 -5.76 0.15
CA LYS A 173 -24.43 -4.74 0.92
C LYS A 173 -24.87 -3.53 0.09
N ALA A 174 -24.20 -3.30 -1.02
CA ALA A 174 -24.51 -2.15 -1.87
C ALA A 174 -25.72 -2.45 -2.75
N ALA A 175 -26.65 -1.49 -2.85
CA ALA A 175 -27.79 -1.58 -3.76
C ALA A 175 -27.38 -1.53 -5.24
N GLY A 176 -26.24 -0.95 -5.55
CA GLY A 176 -25.60 -0.91 -6.86
C GLY A 176 -24.22 -0.25 -6.77
N VAL A 177 -23.30 -0.68 -7.65
CA VAL A 177 -21.94 -0.15 -7.72
C VAL A 177 -21.59 0.14 -9.16
N ILE A 178 -20.97 1.29 -9.39
CA ILE A 178 -20.40 1.66 -10.70
C ILE A 178 -18.91 1.86 -10.51
N LEU A 179 -18.12 1.06 -11.26
CA LEU A 179 -16.66 1.21 -11.35
C LEU A 179 -16.33 1.88 -12.68
N THR A 180 -15.53 2.91 -12.65
CA THR A 180 -15.10 3.64 -13.85
C THR A 180 -13.64 4.01 -13.77
N SER A 181 -12.88 3.67 -14.82
CA SER A 181 -11.48 4.07 -15.00
C SER A 181 -11.08 3.88 -16.47
N ALA A 182 -10.02 4.52 -16.88
CA ALA A 182 -9.40 4.26 -18.19
C ALA A 182 -8.64 2.92 -18.24
N THR A 183 -8.34 2.31 -17.09
CA THR A 183 -7.46 1.14 -16.92
C THR A 183 -8.17 -0.08 -16.35
N LEU A 184 -9.50 -0.17 -16.43
CA LEU A 184 -10.25 -1.35 -15.96
C LEU A 184 -10.06 -2.59 -16.84
N THR A 185 -9.61 -2.40 -18.08
CA THR A 185 -9.32 -3.52 -18.98
C THR A 185 -7.82 -3.72 -19.16
N SER A 186 -7.40 -4.97 -19.21
CA SER A 186 -6.07 -5.39 -19.62
C SER A 186 -6.17 -6.21 -20.91
N LEU A 187 -5.43 -5.82 -21.97
CA LEU A 187 -5.48 -6.46 -23.29
C LEU A 187 -6.91 -6.60 -23.86
N GLY A 188 -7.80 -5.68 -23.45
CA GLY A 188 -9.19 -5.66 -23.91
C GLY A 188 -10.16 -6.52 -23.10
N SER A 189 -9.72 -7.23 -22.07
CA SER A 189 -10.54 -8.02 -21.16
C SER A 189 -10.68 -7.38 -19.79
N PHE A 190 -11.78 -7.65 -19.09
CA PHE A 190 -12.02 -7.33 -17.68
C PHE A 190 -11.61 -8.44 -16.71
N ASP A 191 -11.08 -9.55 -17.19
CA ASP A 191 -10.82 -10.76 -16.38
C ASP A 191 -9.91 -10.49 -15.19
N ARG A 192 -8.82 -9.76 -15.40
CA ARG A 192 -7.89 -9.38 -14.31
C ARG A 192 -8.60 -8.58 -13.22
N MET A 193 -9.39 -7.58 -13.59
CA MET A 193 -10.16 -6.78 -12.65
C MET A 193 -11.20 -7.64 -11.91
N ASN A 194 -11.92 -8.49 -12.63
CA ASN A 194 -12.91 -9.39 -12.03
C ASN A 194 -12.29 -10.31 -10.99
N GLN A 195 -11.13 -10.89 -11.30
CA GLN A 195 -10.40 -11.75 -10.39
C GLN A 195 -9.94 -10.98 -9.14
N GLN A 196 -9.33 -9.81 -9.32
CA GLN A 196 -8.82 -8.99 -8.20
C GLN A 196 -9.95 -8.49 -7.28
N LEU A 197 -11.10 -8.16 -7.83
CA LEU A 197 -12.24 -7.62 -7.09
C LEU A 197 -13.26 -8.68 -6.66
N GLY A 198 -13.08 -9.95 -7.07
CA GLY A 198 -14.04 -11.02 -6.79
C GLY A 198 -15.38 -10.84 -7.50
N LEU A 199 -15.39 -10.23 -8.68
CA LEU A 199 -16.60 -10.00 -9.46
C LEU A 199 -16.90 -11.21 -10.34
N LYS A 200 -18.17 -11.61 -10.39
CA LYS A 200 -18.63 -12.67 -11.27
C LYS A 200 -19.15 -12.08 -12.57
N GLU A 201 -18.58 -12.49 -13.70
CA GLU A 201 -18.87 -11.92 -15.01
C GLU A 201 -20.37 -11.89 -15.32
N LYS A 202 -21.07 -12.99 -15.02
CA LYS A 202 -22.51 -13.14 -15.33
C LYS A 202 -23.44 -12.25 -14.50
N GLU A 203 -22.95 -11.69 -13.37
CA GLU A 203 -23.72 -10.84 -12.47
C GLU A 203 -23.51 -9.36 -12.75
N ASN A 204 -22.62 -8.99 -13.68
CA ASN A 204 -22.19 -7.62 -13.90
C ASN A 204 -22.40 -7.19 -15.35
N ARG A 205 -22.53 -5.89 -15.56
CA ARG A 205 -22.58 -5.26 -16.88
C ARG A 205 -21.25 -4.55 -17.15
N TYR A 206 -20.71 -4.79 -18.34
CA TYR A 206 -19.43 -4.22 -18.75
C TYR A 206 -19.66 -3.29 -19.93
N LEU A 207 -19.07 -2.12 -19.87
CA LEU A 207 -19.09 -1.12 -20.94
C LEU A 207 -17.66 -0.70 -21.25
N ARG A 208 -17.26 -0.88 -22.49
CA ARG A 208 -16.01 -0.36 -23.02
C ARG A 208 -16.32 0.66 -24.10
N LEU A 209 -15.92 1.89 -23.87
CA LEU A 209 -16.04 2.94 -24.86
C LEU A 209 -14.81 2.95 -25.75
N THR A 210 -15.01 3.24 -27.03
CA THR A 210 -13.89 3.47 -27.95
C THR A 210 -13.16 4.77 -27.59
N SER A 211 -11.82 4.72 -27.67
CA SER A 211 -11.00 5.91 -27.46
C SER A 211 -11.38 7.00 -28.48
N PRO A 212 -11.56 8.25 -28.05
CA PRO A 212 -11.78 9.38 -28.96
C PRO A 212 -10.50 9.78 -29.72
N PHE A 213 -9.34 9.26 -29.31
CA PHE A 213 -8.07 9.61 -29.91
C PHE A 213 -7.79 8.80 -31.18
N ASN A 214 -7.22 9.47 -32.20
CA ASN A 214 -6.77 8.81 -33.43
C ASN A 214 -5.39 8.17 -33.21
N HIS A 215 -5.37 6.93 -32.74
CA HIS A 215 -4.12 6.17 -32.51
C HIS A 215 -3.31 5.89 -33.80
N LYS A 216 -3.92 6.07 -34.99
CA LYS A 216 -3.21 5.88 -36.26
C LYS A 216 -2.30 7.06 -36.62
N SER A 217 -2.45 8.20 -35.94
CA SER A 217 -1.60 9.38 -36.12
C SER A 217 -0.38 9.41 -35.21
N VAL A 218 -0.13 8.35 -34.44
CA VAL A 218 0.98 8.25 -33.51
C VAL A 218 1.95 7.18 -34.00
N ASP A 219 3.21 7.57 -34.17
CA ASP A 219 4.28 6.62 -34.47
C ASP A 219 4.67 5.85 -33.20
N PHE A 220 4.65 4.53 -33.28
CA PHE A 220 5.15 3.65 -32.24
C PHE A 220 6.47 3.02 -32.67
N ILE A 221 7.56 3.36 -31.98
CA ILE A 221 8.91 2.97 -32.36
C ILE A 221 9.55 2.17 -31.23
N VAL A 222 10.01 0.97 -31.55
CA VAL A 222 10.86 0.17 -30.65
C VAL A 222 12.31 0.38 -31.05
N ALA A 223 13.10 0.96 -30.14
CA ALA A 223 14.52 1.19 -30.40
C ALA A 223 15.28 -0.16 -30.43
N SER A 224 16.14 -0.35 -31.44
CA SER A 224 17.01 -1.51 -31.50
C SER A 224 18.26 -1.25 -30.65
N MET A 225 18.26 -1.75 -29.42
CA MET A 225 19.37 -1.66 -28.49
C MET A 225 20.08 -3.03 -28.38
N LYS A 226 21.42 -3.01 -28.25
CA LYS A 226 22.23 -4.21 -28.12
C LYS A 226 22.42 -4.63 -26.66
N ALA A 227 22.55 -3.63 -25.78
CA ALA A 227 22.73 -3.89 -24.35
C ALA A 227 21.43 -4.37 -23.72
N SER A 228 21.50 -5.45 -22.95
CA SER A 228 20.38 -5.92 -22.15
C SER A 228 20.00 -4.89 -21.07
N PRO A 229 18.72 -4.71 -20.74
CA PRO A 229 18.31 -3.91 -19.60
C PRO A 229 18.87 -4.34 -18.23
N SER A 230 19.43 -5.57 -18.13
CA SER A 230 20.16 -6.06 -16.96
C SER A 230 21.60 -5.55 -16.88
N ASP A 231 22.21 -5.22 -18.03
CA ASP A 231 23.47 -4.48 -18.08
C ASP A 231 23.19 -2.99 -17.90
N ILE A 232 23.15 -2.55 -16.65
CA ILE A 232 22.78 -1.17 -16.29
C ILE A 232 23.69 -0.15 -17.00
N TYR A 233 24.99 -0.41 -17.05
CA TYR A 233 25.94 0.54 -17.63
C TYR A 233 25.83 0.60 -19.15
N GLY A 234 25.93 -0.54 -19.84
CA GLY A 234 25.82 -0.62 -21.29
C GLY A 234 24.47 -0.09 -21.79
N HIS A 235 23.37 -0.50 -21.13
CA HIS A 235 22.05 -0.01 -21.46
C HIS A 235 21.91 1.50 -21.27
N THR A 236 22.47 2.08 -20.20
CA THR A 236 22.46 3.53 -19.94
C THR A 236 23.18 4.31 -21.03
N GLN A 237 24.35 3.83 -21.48
CA GLN A 237 25.11 4.45 -22.55
C GLN A 237 24.38 4.42 -23.90
N GLU A 238 23.77 3.29 -24.25
CA GLU A 238 22.98 3.17 -25.48
C GLU A 238 21.71 4.02 -25.40
N LEU A 239 21.01 4.03 -24.25
CA LEU A 239 19.83 4.83 -24.01
C LEU A 239 20.14 6.34 -24.20
N ALA A 240 21.24 6.84 -23.64
CA ALA A 240 21.64 8.22 -23.81
C ALA A 240 21.87 8.57 -25.29
N LYS A 241 22.45 7.65 -26.10
CA LYS A 241 22.63 7.83 -27.55
C LYS A 241 21.28 7.83 -28.30
N GLU A 242 20.37 6.92 -27.95
CA GLU A 242 19.05 6.86 -28.57
C GLU A 242 18.19 8.10 -28.22
N LEU A 243 18.29 8.59 -26.98
CA LEU A 243 17.64 9.84 -26.57
C LEU A 243 18.10 11.01 -27.43
N LYS A 244 19.43 11.24 -27.54
CA LYS A 244 20.00 12.30 -28.38
C LYS A 244 19.55 12.23 -29.83
N LYS A 245 19.42 11.04 -30.39
CA LYS A 245 19.00 10.81 -31.76
C LYS A 245 17.54 11.15 -32.01
N ARG A 246 16.68 10.96 -30.97
CA ARG A 246 15.21 11.02 -31.09
C ARG A 246 14.59 12.27 -30.50
N ILE A 247 15.26 12.93 -29.57
CA ILE A 247 14.79 14.18 -28.99
C ILE A 247 14.83 15.28 -30.04
N ASN A 248 13.69 15.91 -30.20
CA ASN A 248 13.60 17.17 -30.91
C ASN A 248 13.57 18.31 -29.88
N GLU A 249 14.62 19.11 -29.84
CA GLU A 249 14.81 20.19 -28.86
C GLU A 249 13.79 21.33 -28.96
N LYS A 250 12.92 21.31 -29.97
CA LYS A 250 11.80 22.24 -30.13
C LYS A 250 10.47 21.67 -29.62
N GLU A 251 10.46 20.44 -29.21
CA GLU A 251 9.25 19.72 -28.80
C GLU A 251 9.15 19.53 -27.27
N ALA A 252 8.00 19.06 -26.86
CA ALA A 252 7.69 18.67 -25.49
C ALA A 252 7.91 17.16 -25.33
N THR A 253 8.92 16.76 -24.59
CA THR A 253 9.28 15.34 -24.40
C THR A 253 9.16 14.94 -22.95
N LEU A 254 8.57 13.77 -22.71
CA LEU A 254 8.57 13.06 -21.42
C LEU A 254 9.33 11.75 -21.58
N VAL A 255 10.36 11.56 -20.77
CA VAL A 255 11.10 10.30 -20.70
C VAL A 255 10.81 9.62 -19.37
N LEU A 256 10.23 8.43 -19.43
CA LEU A 256 9.86 7.64 -18.26
C LEU A 256 10.94 6.59 -17.95
N PHE A 257 11.44 6.63 -16.73
CA PHE A 257 12.44 5.70 -16.22
C PHE A 257 11.86 4.75 -15.19
N ALA A 258 12.40 3.54 -15.15
CA ALA A 258 12.06 2.55 -14.12
C ALA A 258 12.96 2.66 -12.86
N SER A 259 14.05 3.42 -12.92
CA SER A 259 15.05 3.55 -11.86
C SER A 259 15.54 4.98 -11.74
N ASN A 260 15.53 5.51 -10.50
CA ASN A 260 16.08 6.83 -10.21
C ASN A 260 17.59 6.91 -10.52
N ASN A 261 18.36 5.88 -10.18
CA ASN A 261 19.79 5.83 -10.47
C ASN A 261 20.08 5.92 -11.97
N GLN A 262 19.36 5.14 -12.79
CA GLN A 262 19.52 5.19 -14.26
C GLN A 262 19.10 6.54 -14.81
N MET A 263 18.02 7.14 -14.31
CA MET A 263 17.56 8.47 -14.71
C MET A 263 18.65 9.53 -14.49
N GLN A 264 19.28 9.56 -13.32
CA GLN A 264 20.37 10.50 -13.01
C GLN A 264 21.59 10.26 -13.92
N MET A 265 22.01 8.99 -14.06
CA MET A 265 23.15 8.65 -14.95
C MET A 265 22.91 9.11 -16.40
N VAL A 266 21.69 8.96 -16.91
CA VAL A 266 21.34 9.41 -18.26
C VAL A 266 21.28 10.93 -18.33
N ALA A 267 20.74 11.61 -17.31
CA ALA A 267 20.72 13.07 -17.22
C ALA A 267 22.12 13.64 -17.31
N ASP A 268 23.07 13.15 -16.54
CA ASP A 268 24.47 13.58 -16.55
C ASP A 268 25.13 13.42 -17.94
N LEU A 269 24.74 12.37 -18.70
CA LEU A 269 25.27 12.10 -20.03
C LEU A 269 24.68 12.99 -21.13
N VAL A 270 23.44 13.46 -20.95
CA VAL A 270 22.73 14.18 -22.00
C VAL A 270 22.64 15.70 -21.75
N GLU A 271 22.66 16.15 -20.49
CA GLU A 271 22.51 17.55 -20.10
C GLU A 271 23.44 18.50 -20.89
N LYS A 272 24.70 18.13 -21.03
CA LYS A 272 25.70 18.94 -21.74
C LYS A 272 25.60 18.92 -23.27
N THR A 273 24.66 18.16 -23.81
CA THR A 273 24.55 17.89 -25.25
C THR A 273 23.17 18.19 -25.80
N ILE A 274 22.27 18.70 -24.99
CA ILE A 274 20.92 19.09 -25.34
C ILE A 274 20.80 20.61 -25.12
N ASP A 275 20.34 21.33 -26.12
CA ASP A 275 20.23 22.82 -26.08
C ASP A 275 18.88 23.31 -25.53
N CYS A 276 18.03 22.42 -25.02
CA CYS A 276 16.76 22.76 -24.37
C CYS A 276 16.74 22.41 -22.87
N GLU A 277 15.77 22.97 -22.11
CA GLU A 277 15.71 22.75 -20.67
C GLU A 277 15.39 21.31 -20.35
N LEU A 278 16.27 20.64 -19.59
CA LEU A 278 16.08 19.32 -19.01
C LEU A 278 15.58 19.47 -17.56
N LEU A 279 14.41 18.91 -17.26
CA LEU A 279 13.78 18.93 -15.95
C LEU A 279 13.79 17.52 -15.36
N VAL A 280 14.62 17.29 -14.37
CA VAL A 280 14.80 15.96 -13.76
C VAL A 280 13.98 15.85 -12.47
N GLN A 281 13.22 14.77 -12.35
CA GLN A 281 12.49 14.48 -11.12
C GLN A 281 13.45 14.34 -9.94
N GLY A 282 13.16 15.02 -8.83
CA GLY A 282 13.99 15.07 -7.63
C GLY A 282 14.69 16.42 -7.45
N GLU A 283 14.95 17.18 -8.53
CA GLU A 283 15.49 18.54 -8.41
C GLU A 283 14.44 19.55 -7.95
N TYR A 284 13.20 19.36 -8.39
CA TYR A 284 12.05 20.18 -8.02
C TYR A 284 10.85 19.32 -7.65
N SER A 285 9.86 19.92 -6.99
CA SER A 285 8.56 19.24 -6.79
C SER A 285 7.90 18.95 -8.16
N LYS A 286 7.12 17.86 -8.24
CA LYS A 286 6.36 17.49 -9.46
C LYS A 286 5.58 18.67 -10.03
N LYS A 287 4.89 19.41 -9.18
CA LYS A 287 4.13 20.61 -9.58
C LYS A 287 5.04 21.64 -10.24
N ARG A 288 6.20 21.92 -9.65
CA ARG A 288 7.14 22.91 -10.17
C ARG A 288 7.76 22.51 -11.52
N ILE A 289 8.05 21.21 -11.69
CA ILE A 289 8.53 20.66 -12.98
C ILE A 289 7.48 20.92 -14.07
N ILE A 290 6.22 20.58 -13.79
CA ILE A 290 5.13 20.78 -14.75
C ILE A 290 4.93 22.27 -15.08
N GLU A 291 4.96 23.15 -14.08
CA GLU A 291 4.85 24.61 -14.30
C GLU A 291 5.98 25.15 -15.18
N LYS A 292 7.23 24.76 -14.93
CA LYS A 292 8.39 25.16 -15.74
C LYS A 292 8.26 24.64 -17.17
N HIS A 293 7.92 23.39 -17.35
CA HIS A 293 7.71 22.76 -18.64
C HIS A 293 6.65 23.52 -19.49
N ILE A 294 5.48 23.77 -18.90
CA ILE A 294 4.40 24.50 -19.56
C ILE A 294 4.82 25.94 -19.89
N ALA A 295 5.57 26.62 -19.02
CA ALA A 295 6.05 27.96 -19.27
C ALA A 295 6.99 27.99 -20.47
N LYS A 296 7.90 27.05 -20.60
CA LYS A 296 8.78 26.91 -21.77
C LYS A 296 7.97 26.69 -23.06
N ARG A 297 7.01 25.78 -23.02
CA ARG A 297 6.15 25.50 -24.18
C ARG A 297 5.33 26.71 -24.63
N LYS A 298 4.83 27.51 -23.70
CA LYS A 298 4.14 28.78 -24.04
C LYS A 298 5.01 29.78 -24.76
N ASN A 299 6.31 29.77 -24.53
CA ASN A 299 7.29 30.60 -25.22
C ASN A 299 7.74 30.01 -26.57
N GLY A 300 7.22 28.86 -26.98
CA GLY A 300 7.66 28.14 -28.18
C GLY A 300 9.00 27.42 -28.04
N GLU A 301 9.52 27.32 -26.82
CA GLU A 301 10.78 26.62 -26.52
C GLU A 301 10.53 25.15 -26.26
N GLY A 302 11.51 24.27 -26.56
CA GLY A 302 11.46 22.88 -26.18
C GLY A 302 11.70 22.67 -24.68
N SER A 303 11.19 21.54 -24.15
CA SER A 303 11.44 21.15 -22.76
C SER A 303 11.31 19.68 -22.62
N ILE A 304 12.19 19.06 -21.83
CA ILE A 304 12.26 17.63 -21.59
C ILE A 304 12.05 17.37 -20.11
N ILE A 305 11.14 16.45 -19.79
CA ILE A 305 10.96 15.95 -18.43
C ILE A 305 11.55 14.54 -18.33
N PHE A 306 12.44 14.32 -17.39
CA PHE A 306 12.84 12.99 -16.93
C PHE A 306 12.04 12.65 -15.68
N GLY A 307 11.20 11.61 -15.76
CA GLY A 307 10.29 11.22 -14.68
C GLY A 307 10.28 9.74 -14.39
N LEU A 308 9.85 9.40 -13.19
CA LEU A 308 9.57 8.07 -12.70
C LEU A 308 8.05 7.84 -12.73
N ASP A 309 7.55 6.86 -12.01
CA ASP A 309 6.14 6.46 -11.92
C ASP A 309 5.17 7.59 -11.68
N SER A 310 5.54 8.52 -10.82
CA SER A 310 4.68 9.66 -10.53
C SER A 310 4.37 10.52 -11.75
N PHE A 311 5.17 10.41 -12.81
CA PHE A 311 4.92 11.07 -14.11
C PHE A 311 4.23 10.17 -15.13
N ALA A 312 4.18 8.86 -14.90
CA ALA A 312 3.45 7.92 -15.77
C ALA A 312 1.93 8.07 -15.62
N GLU A 313 1.47 8.47 -14.43
CA GLU A 313 0.06 8.65 -14.13
C GLU A 313 -0.20 10.00 -13.41
N GLY A 314 -1.43 10.52 -13.57
CA GLY A 314 -1.86 11.74 -12.87
C GLY A 314 -1.16 13.02 -13.34
N VAL A 315 -0.71 13.08 -14.61
CA VAL A 315 -0.19 14.26 -15.26
C VAL A 315 -1.05 14.56 -16.47
N ASP A 316 -1.65 15.76 -16.51
CA ASP A 316 -2.44 16.25 -17.66
C ASP A 316 -1.63 17.31 -18.41
N LEU A 317 -0.90 16.87 -19.44
CA LEU A 317 -0.16 17.72 -20.35
C LEU A 317 -0.90 17.76 -21.69
N LYS A 318 -1.69 18.82 -21.87
CA LYS A 318 -2.57 18.96 -23.05
C LYS A 318 -1.80 19.42 -24.28
N SER A 319 -2.23 18.91 -25.44
CA SER A 319 -1.82 19.37 -26.78
C SER A 319 -0.30 19.57 -26.92
N ASP A 320 0.16 20.78 -27.19
CA ASP A 320 1.55 21.10 -27.46
C ASP A 320 2.49 20.97 -26.25
N ASN A 321 1.93 20.66 -25.06
CA ASN A 321 2.73 20.43 -23.85
C ASN A 321 3.24 18.99 -23.73
N LEU A 322 2.89 18.09 -24.65
CA LEU A 322 3.46 16.75 -24.74
C LEU A 322 3.26 16.18 -26.15
N ASN A 323 4.31 16.17 -26.93
CA ASN A 323 4.33 15.65 -28.30
C ASN A 323 5.02 14.27 -28.37
N HIS A 324 5.96 14.02 -27.45
CA HIS A 324 6.83 12.87 -27.51
C HIS A 324 6.92 12.20 -26.13
N VAL A 325 6.69 10.90 -26.09
CA VAL A 325 6.87 10.07 -24.88
C VAL A 325 7.88 8.98 -25.20
N MET A 326 8.90 8.87 -24.36
CA MET A 326 9.88 7.80 -24.42
C MET A 326 9.83 6.98 -23.15
N ILE A 327 9.85 5.66 -23.28
CA ILE A 327 9.91 4.71 -22.16
C ILE A 327 11.31 4.09 -22.20
N ALA A 328 12.15 4.44 -21.23
CA ALA A 328 13.53 4.00 -21.19
C ALA A 328 13.64 2.46 -21.04
N LYS A 329 12.71 1.88 -20.30
CA LYS A 329 12.64 0.44 -20.06
C LYS A 329 11.23 0.11 -19.58
N LEU A 330 10.67 -0.99 -20.06
CA LEU A 330 9.42 -1.52 -19.51
C LEU A 330 9.62 -1.87 -18.04
N ARG A 331 8.64 -1.51 -17.25
CA ARG A 331 8.66 -1.80 -15.81
C ARG A 331 8.06 -3.16 -15.59
N PHE A 332 8.83 -3.96 -14.92
CA PHE A 332 8.34 -5.21 -14.36
C PHE A 332 8.40 -5.09 -12.85
N SER A 333 7.32 -5.43 -12.20
CA SER A 333 7.27 -5.47 -10.74
C SER A 333 8.27 -6.51 -10.24
N VAL A 334 9.32 -6.04 -9.55
CA VAL A 334 10.14 -6.94 -8.74
C VAL A 334 9.47 -7.01 -7.39
N PRO A 335 9.07 -8.19 -6.91
CA PRO A 335 8.42 -8.32 -5.62
C PRO A 335 9.33 -7.81 -4.50
N THR A 336 9.13 -6.56 -4.09
CA THR A 336 9.93 -5.92 -3.03
C THR A 336 9.18 -5.89 -1.71
N SER A 337 7.86 -5.73 -1.78
CA SER A 337 7.03 -5.72 -0.59
C SER A 337 6.76 -7.13 -0.04
N PRO A 338 6.55 -7.28 1.27
CA PRO A 338 6.16 -8.56 1.87
C PRO A 338 4.92 -9.19 1.21
N ILE A 339 3.93 -8.38 0.83
CA ILE A 339 2.71 -8.84 0.16
C ILE A 339 3.04 -9.45 -1.22
N GLU A 340 3.84 -8.75 -2.03
CA GLU A 340 4.23 -9.24 -3.36
C GLU A 340 5.07 -10.52 -3.27
N LYS A 341 6.00 -10.61 -2.31
CA LYS A 341 6.79 -11.82 -2.07
C LYS A 341 5.90 -13.01 -1.67
N THR A 342 4.93 -12.80 -0.77
CA THR A 342 3.97 -13.84 -0.39
C THR A 342 3.09 -14.23 -1.59
N THR A 343 2.64 -13.27 -2.40
CA THR A 343 1.88 -13.52 -3.62
C THR A 343 2.69 -14.33 -4.62
N GLN A 344 3.96 -13.97 -4.82
CA GLN A 344 4.88 -14.73 -5.68
C GLN A 344 4.99 -16.18 -5.23
N SER A 345 5.33 -16.43 -3.95
CA SER A 345 5.45 -17.78 -3.41
C SER A 345 4.16 -18.59 -3.53
N TYR A 346 3.01 -17.92 -3.34
CA TYR A 346 1.70 -18.56 -3.51
C TYR A 346 1.45 -18.97 -4.97
N LEU A 347 1.70 -18.09 -5.93
CA LEU A 347 1.54 -18.42 -7.36
C LEU A 347 2.50 -19.54 -7.79
N GLU A 348 3.75 -19.51 -7.33
CA GLU A 348 4.72 -20.57 -7.56
C GLU A 348 4.25 -21.92 -7.00
N SER A 349 3.65 -21.95 -5.81
CA SER A 349 3.08 -23.18 -5.22
C SER A 349 1.93 -23.78 -6.04
N LEU A 350 1.23 -22.92 -6.79
CA LEU A 350 0.17 -23.32 -7.72
C LEU A 350 0.70 -23.66 -9.14
N ASN A 351 2.03 -23.69 -9.34
CA ASN A 351 2.67 -23.82 -10.65
C ASN A 351 2.25 -22.74 -11.66
N ARG A 352 1.91 -21.55 -11.18
CA ARG A 352 1.57 -20.36 -11.98
C ARG A 352 2.80 -19.46 -12.11
N ASN A 353 2.88 -18.69 -13.19
CA ASN A 353 4.01 -17.78 -13.39
C ASN A 353 3.75 -16.41 -12.75
N PRO A 354 4.43 -16.08 -11.63
CA PRO A 354 4.20 -14.82 -10.91
C PRO A 354 4.50 -13.58 -11.75
N PHE A 355 5.48 -13.68 -12.66
CA PHE A 355 5.87 -12.57 -13.52
C PHE A 355 4.76 -12.12 -14.47
N LEU A 356 3.93 -13.05 -14.94
CA LEU A 356 2.80 -12.74 -15.82
C LEU A 356 1.58 -12.23 -15.06
N GLU A 357 1.50 -12.50 -13.76
CA GLU A 357 0.29 -12.23 -12.98
C GLU A 357 0.42 -11.04 -12.02
N ILE A 358 1.63 -10.77 -11.53
CA ILE A 358 1.89 -9.64 -10.63
C ILE A 358 2.23 -8.37 -11.42
N SER A 359 2.80 -8.51 -12.65
CA SER A 359 3.27 -7.39 -13.50
C SER A 359 2.15 -6.56 -14.11
#